data_bb52f8940ea47e26971a89193614d0af
#
_entry.id   bb52f8940ea47e26971a89193614d0af
#
_cell.length_a   1.000
_cell.length_b   1.000
_cell.length_c   1.000
_cell.angle_alpha   90.00
_cell.angle_beta   90.00
_cell.angle_gamma   90.00
#
_symmetry.space_group_name_H-M   'P 1'
#
loop_
_entity.id
_entity.type
_entity.pdbx_description
1 polymer ?
#
loop_
_entity_poly.entity_id
_entity_poly.type
_entity_poly.pdbx_seq_one_letter_code
_entity_poly.pdbx_strand_id
1 'polypeptide(L)'
;MNSKWSRRQAMQSVAAAVALASAAEPMLRAQGGAAPHHTTKEDFVRLLTELSNWNRWGKDDQMGAVNLITPAKRKQALALVKEGASYSMARSAELQEAVDNPAPIVRKMTRVGSAAPGTGSGGTGDTFFISYHGYAHTHMDSLCHFLWDGKMYNGYSKEEVTENGAARNAILNFKNGIITRGVLMDMARHKGIDYLEPGTAIYPEDLDAWEKKAKVKVQAGDVMIIRTGRWARRDAKGPWPVAQGLAGLHVSCAKWFHARDIAILGGDGAQDVLPSGVEGVTQPVHLLSLVAMGTPIFDNLDLELIGREADKRKRWEFLVTASTAATPGGTGSVLNPIATF
;
A
#
# COMPACT_ATOMS: atom_id res chain seq x y z
N MET A 1 14.56 -6.71 -37.33
CA MET A 1 14.14 -5.29 -37.30
C MET A 1 14.24 -4.79 -35.87
N ASN A 2 15.26 -4.00 -35.58
CA ASN A 2 15.55 -3.49 -34.23
C ASN A 2 14.78 -2.18 -34.03
N SER A 3 13.66 -2.21 -33.31
CA SER A 3 13.04 -0.98 -32.83
C SER A 3 13.70 -0.61 -31.49
N LYS A 4 14.60 0.34 -31.54
CA LYS A 4 15.14 1.00 -30.34
C LYS A 4 14.05 1.93 -29.79
N TRP A 5 13.49 1.62 -28.66
CA TRP A 5 12.65 2.55 -27.90
C TRP A 5 13.52 3.72 -27.47
N SER A 6 13.16 4.93 -27.90
CA SER A 6 13.88 6.11 -27.48
C SER A 6 13.44 6.54 -26.08
N ARG A 7 14.37 7.09 -25.28
CA ARG A 7 14.10 7.67 -23.95
C ARG A 7 12.93 8.65 -23.93
N ARG A 8 12.62 9.24 -25.08
CA ARG A 8 11.52 10.20 -25.27
C ARG A 8 10.13 9.54 -25.24
N GLN A 9 10.00 8.29 -25.67
CA GLN A 9 8.74 7.53 -25.63
C GLN A 9 8.39 7.02 -24.24
N ALA A 10 9.40 6.67 -23.43
CA ALA A 10 9.19 6.29 -22.03
C ALA A 10 8.73 7.49 -21.17
N MET A 11 9.22 8.71 -21.46
CA MET A 11 8.79 9.92 -20.73
C MET A 11 7.40 10.44 -21.13
N GLN A 12 6.93 10.18 -22.34
CA GLN A 12 5.60 10.60 -22.77
C GLN A 12 4.46 9.78 -22.13
N SER A 13 4.72 8.55 -21.72
CA SER A 13 3.72 7.72 -21.04
C SER A 13 3.44 8.15 -19.59
N VAL A 14 4.39 8.82 -18.95
CA VAL A 14 4.24 9.35 -17.58
C VAL A 14 3.47 10.68 -17.55
N ALA A 15 3.58 11.48 -18.62
CA ALA A 15 2.92 12.79 -18.68
C ALA A 15 1.41 12.71 -19.00
N ALA A 16 0.94 11.62 -19.60
CA ALA A 16 -0.47 11.45 -19.97
C ALA A 16 -1.39 11.12 -18.78
N ALA A 17 -0.86 10.65 -17.66
CA ALA A 17 -1.65 10.29 -16.48
C ALA A 17 -2.05 11.50 -15.61
N VAL A 18 -1.48 12.67 -15.83
CA VAL A 18 -1.70 13.86 -14.97
C VAL A 18 -2.69 14.87 -15.58
N ALA A 19 -3.04 14.76 -16.86
CA ALA A 19 -3.76 15.82 -17.59
C ALA A 19 -5.27 15.63 -17.77
N LEU A 20 -5.91 14.61 -17.19
CA LEU A 20 -7.35 14.32 -17.36
C LEU A 20 -8.22 14.55 -16.11
N ALA A 21 -7.79 15.41 -15.21
CA ALA A 21 -8.51 15.72 -13.96
C ALA A 21 -9.41 16.97 -14.05
N SER A 22 -10.05 17.25 -15.18
CA SER A 22 -11.04 18.33 -15.24
C SER A 22 -12.19 17.98 -16.17
N ALA A 23 -13.19 17.30 -15.66
CA ALA A 23 -14.62 17.36 -15.97
C ALA A 23 -15.32 16.07 -15.54
N ALA A 24 -15.78 15.96 -14.30
CA ALA A 24 -16.86 15.06 -13.93
C ALA A 24 -17.72 15.73 -12.85
N GLU A 25 -18.94 16.04 -13.23
CA GLU A 25 -19.99 16.46 -12.30
C GLU A 25 -20.34 15.36 -11.28
N PRO A 26 -20.86 15.73 -10.09
CA PRO A 26 -20.98 14.79 -8.97
C PRO A 26 -22.18 13.89 -9.14
N MET A 27 -21.98 12.61 -9.32
CA MET A 27 -23.03 11.61 -9.11
C MET A 27 -22.86 10.90 -7.77
N LEU A 28 -23.91 10.93 -7.02
CA LEU A 28 -24.34 10.31 -5.77
C LEU A 28 -24.23 11.21 -4.54
N ARG A 29 -25.32 11.93 -4.30
CA ARG A 29 -25.71 12.32 -2.94
C ARG A 29 -26.02 11.06 -2.13
N ALA A 30 -25.14 10.70 -1.21
CA ALA A 30 -25.47 9.84 -0.09
C ALA A 30 -26.49 10.56 0.81
N GLN A 31 -27.43 9.80 1.34
CA GLN A 31 -28.54 10.25 2.16
C GLN A 31 -28.08 11.12 3.33
N GLY A 32 -28.80 12.23 3.54
CA GLY A 32 -28.44 13.30 4.44
C GLY A 32 -28.38 12.90 5.92
N GLY A 33 -27.21 13.05 6.45
CA GLY A 33 -26.83 13.30 7.81
C GLY A 33 -25.49 13.99 7.71
N ALA A 34 -25.27 15.11 8.40
CA ALA A 34 -23.96 15.74 8.46
C ALA A 34 -22.96 14.66 8.89
N ALA A 35 -22.01 14.32 8.01
CA ALA A 35 -21.05 13.29 8.30
C ALA A 35 -20.25 13.72 9.55
N PRO A 36 -20.24 12.93 10.63
CA PRO A 36 -19.55 13.29 11.88
C PRO A 36 -18.04 13.46 11.73
N HIS A 37 -17.50 13.23 10.54
CA HIS A 37 -16.08 13.22 10.22
C HIS A 37 -15.70 14.20 9.09
N HIS A 38 -16.41 15.31 8.92
CA HIS A 38 -15.99 16.34 7.97
C HIS A 38 -14.60 16.87 8.36
N THR A 39 -13.65 16.82 7.43
CA THR A 39 -12.28 17.32 7.62
C THR A 39 -12.00 18.40 6.58
N THR A 40 -11.73 19.61 7.01
CA THR A 40 -11.29 20.68 6.12
C THR A 40 -9.83 20.53 5.75
N LYS A 41 -9.38 21.32 4.77
CA LYS A 41 -7.95 21.38 4.42
C LYS A 41 -7.10 21.89 5.60
N GLU A 42 -7.60 22.85 6.35
CA GLU A 42 -6.94 23.38 7.55
C GLU A 42 -6.83 22.33 8.65
N ASP A 43 -7.87 21.52 8.85
CA ASP A 43 -7.84 20.37 9.76
C ASP A 43 -6.77 19.37 9.33
N PHE A 44 -6.69 19.05 8.04
CA PHE A 44 -5.66 18.16 7.50
C PHE A 44 -4.24 18.71 7.72
N VAL A 45 -4.01 19.99 7.46
CA VAL A 45 -2.70 20.63 7.71
C VAL A 45 -2.33 20.57 9.19
N ARG A 46 -3.30 20.76 10.09
CA ARG A 46 -3.08 20.59 11.54
C ARG A 46 -2.70 19.15 11.89
N LEU A 47 -3.35 18.14 11.27
CA LEU A 47 -3.02 16.73 11.48
C LEU A 47 -1.57 16.38 11.09
N LEU A 48 -1.01 16.99 10.04
CA LEU A 48 0.39 16.79 9.67
C LEU A 48 1.37 17.15 10.81
N THR A 49 1.03 18.15 11.61
CA THR A 49 1.82 18.54 12.76
C THR A 49 1.51 17.68 13.99
N GLU A 50 0.22 17.46 14.29
CA GLU A 50 -0.21 16.71 15.47
C GLU A 50 0.24 15.25 15.44
N LEU A 51 0.30 14.62 14.23
CA LEU A 51 0.64 13.22 14.05
C LEU A 51 2.09 13.02 13.58
N SER A 52 2.91 14.06 13.66
CA SER A 52 4.30 13.99 13.24
C SER A 52 5.16 13.16 14.18
N ASN A 53 5.86 12.18 13.63
CA ASN A 53 6.92 11.41 14.29
C ASN A 53 8.33 11.93 13.94
N TRP A 54 8.44 13.14 13.36
CA TRP A 54 9.74 13.69 13.02
C TRP A 54 10.62 13.83 14.27
N ASN A 55 11.88 13.46 14.13
CA ASN A 55 12.88 13.40 15.20
C ASN A 55 12.59 12.37 16.33
N ARG A 56 11.51 11.61 16.28
CA ARG A 56 11.17 10.60 17.29
C ARG A 56 12.30 9.56 17.46
N TRP A 57 12.94 9.18 16.37
CA TRP A 57 14.08 8.24 16.34
C TRP A 57 15.40 8.93 15.94
N GLY A 58 15.47 10.23 16.11
CA GLY A 58 16.62 11.07 15.78
C GLY A 58 16.48 11.80 14.46
N LYS A 59 17.24 12.89 14.33
CA LYS A 59 17.19 13.80 13.17
C LYS A 59 17.60 13.16 11.84
N ASP A 60 18.39 12.09 11.89
CA ASP A 60 18.92 11.40 10.72
C ASP A 60 18.13 10.12 10.40
N ASP A 61 17.05 9.86 11.14
CA ASP A 61 16.23 8.67 10.93
C ASP A 61 15.54 8.68 9.55
N GLN A 62 15.54 7.52 8.92
CA GLN A 62 14.94 7.25 7.62
C GLN A 62 14.11 5.95 7.61
N MET A 63 13.90 5.36 8.79
CA MET A 63 13.13 4.12 8.96
C MET A 63 11.70 4.38 9.42
N GLY A 64 11.46 5.53 10.04
CA GLY A 64 10.15 5.90 10.56
C GLY A 64 9.58 4.87 11.53
N ALA A 65 8.29 4.60 11.42
CA ALA A 65 7.57 3.69 12.30
C ALA A 65 8.09 2.23 12.25
N VAL A 66 8.87 1.85 11.22
CA VAL A 66 9.51 0.52 11.15
C VAL A 66 10.51 0.31 12.29
N ASN A 67 11.03 1.37 12.92
CA ASN A 67 11.81 1.29 14.16
C ASN A 67 11.06 0.59 15.32
N LEU A 68 9.73 0.57 15.27
CA LEU A 68 8.88 -0.13 16.25
C LEU A 68 8.91 -1.67 16.09
N ILE A 69 9.42 -2.19 14.97
CA ILE A 69 9.65 -3.61 14.77
C ILE A 69 10.95 -4.02 15.47
N THR A 70 10.92 -4.02 16.79
CA THR A 70 12.06 -4.39 17.64
C THR A 70 12.38 -5.89 17.59
N PRO A 71 13.55 -6.36 18.06
CA PRO A 71 13.81 -7.79 18.20
C PRO A 71 12.79 -8.52 19.06
N ALA A 72 12.26 -7.89 20.11
CA ALA A 72 11.20 -8.43 20.95
C ALA A 72 9.90 -8.60 20.14
N LYS A 73 9.53 -7.57 19.36
CA LYS A 73 8.34 -7.63 18.48
C LYS A 73 8.44 -8.74 17.44
N ARG A 74 9.62 -8.94 16.82
CA ARG A 74 9.86 -10.05 15.88
C ARG A 74 9.69 -11.40 16.55
N LYS A 75 10.25 -11.59 17.75
CA LYS A 75 10.08 -12.84 18.52
C LYS A 75 8.63 -13.10 18.88
N GLN A 76 7.88 -12.06 19.27
CA GLN A 76 6.44 -12.16 19.52
C GLN A 76 5.68 -12.60 18.25
N ALA A 77 6.00 -12.01 17.11
CA ALA A 77 5.37 -12.36 15.84
C ALA A 77 5.67 -13.80 15.40
N LEU A 78 6.93 -14.25 15.55
CA LEU A 78 7.32 -15.62 15.25
C LEU A 78 6.57 -16.63 16.12
N ALA A 79 6.28 -16.30 17.37
CA ALA A 79 5.51 -17.16 18.28
C ALA A 79 4.03 -17.35 17.86
N LEU A 80 3.53 -16.58 16.90
CA LEU A 80 2.20 -16.73 16.33
C LEU A 80 2.11 -17.91 15.35
N VAL A 81 3.21 -18.39 14.82
CA VAL A 81 3.20 -19.51 13.88
C VAL A 81 2.91 -20.81 14.67
N LYS A 82 1.74 -21.40 14.39
CA LYS A 82 1.27 -22.64 15.06
C LYS A 82 1.09 -23.79 14.08
N GLU A 83 0.71 -23.47 12.84
CA GLU A 83 0.37 -24.44 11.80
C GLU A 83 1.45 -24.52 10.72
N GLY A 84 2.24 -23.45 10.51
CA GLY A 84 3.18 -23.32 9.41
C GLY A 84 2.49 -23.09 8.05
N ALA A 85 1.19 -22.82 8.06
CA ALA A 85 0.43 -22.53 6.84
C ALA A 85 0.72 -21.10 6.35
N SER A 86 1.22 -20.97 5.11
CA SER A 86 1.65 -19.70 4.53
C SER A 86 0.80 -19.31 3.32
N TYR A 87 0.46 -18.03 3.23
CA TYR A 87 -0.39 -17.46 2.19
C TYR A 87 0.22 -16.18 1.66
N SER A 88 0.33 -16.07 0.33
CA SER A 88 0.69 -14.83 -0.35
C SER A 88 -0.43 -13.81 -0.20
N MET A 89 -0.05 -12.57 0.05
CA MET A 89 -0.94 -11.41 0.02
C MET A 89 -0.64 -10.51 -1.20
N ALA A 90 0.12 -10.99 -2.18
CA ALA A 90 0.34 -10.25 -3.41
C ALA A 90 -0.69 -10.62 -4.47
N ARG A 91 -1.19 -9.61 -5.18
CA ARG A 91 -1.93 -9.80 -6.43
C ARG A 91 -0.98 -10.39 -7.49
N SER A 92 -1.44 -11.39 -8.22
CA SER A 92 -0.71 -11.87 -9.39
C SER A 92 -0.50 -10.73 -10.38
N ALA A 93 0.67 -10.72 -11.02
CA ALA A 93 1.03 -9.67 -11.96
C ALA A 93 0.03 -9.57 -13.12
N GLU A 94 -0.54 -8.39 -13.30
CA GLU A 94 -1.49 -8.11 -14.37
C GLU A 94 -0.71 -7.75 -15.66
N LEU A 95 -0.78 -8.64 -16.66
CA LEU A 95 -0.05 -8.51 -17.93
C LEU A 95 -0.87 -7.83 -19.02
N GLN A 96 -2.13 -7.56 -18.78
CA GLN A 96 -3.03 -6.94 -19.76
C GLN A 96 -3.41 -5.55 -19.32
N GLU A 97 -3.52 -4.65 -20.30
CA GLU A 97 -4.02 -3.31 -20.07
C GLU A 97 -5.50 -3.35 -19.69
N ALA A 98 -5.86 -2.55 -18.71
CA ALA A 98 -7.23 -2.32 -18.27
C ALA A 98 -7.37 -0.90 -17.73
N VAL A 99 -8.60 -0.44 -17.52
CA VAL A 99 -8.84 0.93 -17.00
C VAL A 99 -8.24 1.15 -15.62
N ASP A 100 -8.09 0.10 -14.83
CA ASP A 100 -7.42 0.10 -13.51
C ASP A 100 -5.95 -0.36 -13.58
N ASN A 101 -5.46 -0.73 -14.77
CA ASN A 101 -4.08 -1.13 -15.04
C ASN A 101 -3.59 -0.54 -16.38
N PRO A 102 -3.40 0.78 -16.47
CA PRO A 102 -2.96 1.43 -17.72
C PRO A 102 -1.49 1.16 -18.06
N ALA A 103 -0.70 0.62 -17.12
CA ALA A 103 0.72 0.29 -17.30
C ALA A 103 1.01 -1.14 -16.83
N PRO A 104 0.54 -2.16 -17.58
CA PRO A 104 0.73 -3.56 -17.23
C PRO A 104 2.21 -3.94 -17.17
N ILE A 105 2.51 -5.01 -16.43
CA ILE A 105 3.86 -5.57 -16.41
C ILE A 105 4.23 -6.06 -17.82
N VAL A 106 5.37 -5.61 -18.31
CA VAL A 106 5.95 -6.09 -19.55
C VAL A 106 7.00 -7.15 -19.23
N ARG A 107 6.68 -8.42 -19.51
CA ARG A 107 7.62 -9.53 -19.40
C ARG A 107 8.08 -9.95 -20.80
N LYS A 108 9.39 -10.05 -21.02
CA LYS A 108 9.99 -10.48 -22.28
C LYS A 108 10.93 -11.66 -22.03
N MET A 109 10.65 -12.80 -22.68
CA MET A 109 11.60 -13.92 -22.69
C MET A 109 12.85 -13.53 -23.48
N THR A 110 14.01 -13.69 -22.87
CA THR A 110 15.32 -13.44 -23.48
C THR A 110 15.97 -14.73 -23.97
N ARG A 111 15.59 -15.87 -23.39
CA ARG A 111 16.03 -17.21 -23.77
C ARG A 111 14.91 -18.22 -23.53
N VAL A 112 14.62 -19.04 -24.54
CA VAL A 112 13.51 -20.00 -24.53
C VAL A 112 14.09 -21.43 -24.65
N GLY A 113 14.56 -21.98 -23.54
CA GLY A 113 14.89 -23.41 -23.40
C GLY A 113 15.90 -23.97 -24.40
N SER A 114 16.72 -23.11 -25.05
CA SER A 114 17.71 -23.59 -26.03
C SER A 114 18.87 -24.28 -25.33
N ALA A 115 19.11 -25.56 -25.67
CA ALA A 115 20.34 -26.23 -25.32
C ALA A 115 21.41 -25.83 -26.32
N ALA A 116 22.64 -25.63 -25.85
CA ALA A 116 23.81 -25.53 -26.75
C ALA A 116 24.05 -26.91 -27.39
N PRO A 117 24.21 -27.01 -28.72
CA PRO A 117 24.46 -28.28 -29.37
C PRO A 117 25.59 -29.07 -28.73
N GLY A 118 25.37 -30.36 -28.46
CA GLY A 118 26.38 -31.26 -27.90
C GLY A 118 26.66 -31.16 -26.40
N THR A 119 26.03 -30.20 -25.68
CA THR A 119 26.27 -30.02 -24.24
C THR A 119 25.22 -30.69 -23.34
N GLY A 120 24.05 -31.05 -23.86
CA GLY A 120 22.93 -31.60 -23.09
C GLY A 120 22.35 -30.61 -22.07
N SER A 121 22.86 -29.37 -21.97
CA SER A 121 22.44 -28.34 -21.05
C SER A 121 21.75 -27.19 -21.77
N GLY A 122 20.72 -26.62 -21.16
CA GLY A 122 19.98 -25.48 -21.66
C GLY A 122 19.50 -24.58 -20.53
N GLY A 123 18.81 -23.48 -20.87
CA GLY A 123 18.27 -22.59 -19.87
C GLY A 123 17.24 -21.64 -20.45
N THR A 124 16.47 -21.05 -19.57
CA THR A 124 15.48 -20.00 -19.89
C THR A 124 15.89 -18.69 -19.24
N GLY A 125 15.40 -17.58 -19.73
CA GLY A 125 15.63 -16.27 -19.13
C GLY A 125 14.59 -15.29 -19.58
N ASP A 126 14.30 -14.33 -18.75
CA ASP A 126 13.39 -13.23 -19.05
C ASP A 126 13.86 -11.92 -18.44
N THR A 127 13.23 -10.87 -18.86
CA THR A 127 13.29 -9.54 -18.23
C THR A 127 11.88 -9.05 -18.02
N PHE A 128 11.68 -8.26 -16.99
CA PHE A 128 10.41 -7.57 -16.81
C PHE A 128 10.63 -6.10 -16.48
N PHE A 129 9.70 -5.29 -16.92
CA PHE A 129 9.56 -3.89 -16.56
C PHE A 129 8.21 -3.71 -15.88
N ILE A 130 8.21 -2.99 -14.77
CA ILE A 130 7.02 -2.73 -13.98
C ILE A 130 6.99 -1.29 -13.49
N SER A 131 5.85 -0.61 -13.72
CA SER A 131 5.48 0.64 -13.08
C SER A 131 4.55 0.31 -11.92
N TYR A 132 5.10 0.14 -10.72
CA TYR A 132 4.34 -0.44 -9.59
C TYR A 132 3.49 0.57 -8.82
N HIS A 133 3.90 1.84 -8.77
CA HIS A 133 3.06 2.87 -8.16
C HIS A 133 1.74 3.03 -8.93
N GLY A 134 0.64 3.09 -8.20
CA GLY A 134 -0.70 3.15 -8.76
C GLY A 134 -1.63 2.08 -8.16
N TYR A 135 -2.60 1.61 -8.94
CA TYR A 135 -3.72 0.82 -8.41
C TYR A 135 -3.72 -0.67 -8.82
N ALA A 136 -2.71 -1.15 -9.55
CA ALA A 136 -2.74 -2.49 -10.12
C ALA A 136 -1.83 -3.50 -9.41
N HIS A 137 -0.64 -3.07 -9.02
CA HIS A 137 0.40 -4.00 -8.58
C HIS A 137 0.62 -3.89 -7.07
N THR A 138 0.80 -5.03 -6.41
CA THR A 138 1.17 -5.05 -4.99
C THR A 138 2.56 -4.48 -4.82
N HIS A 139 2.70 -3.44 -4.00
CA HIS A 139 3.96 -2.77 -3.77
C HIS A 139 4.04 -2.17 -2.36
N MET A 140 5.24 -1.75 -1.98
CA MET A 140 5.50 -0.96 -0.79
C MET A 140 5.96 0.43 -1.20
N ASP A 141 5.33 1.44 -0.63
CA ASP A 141 5.78 2.81 -0.72
C ASP A 141 6.83 3.11 0.34
N SER A 142 7.92 3.71 -0.12
CA SER A 142 8.97 4.25 0.75
C SER A 142 8.61 5.66 1.23
N LEU A 143 9.29 6.13 2.27
CA LEU A 143 9.03 7.43 2.90
C LEU A 143 9.41 8.64 2.02
N CYS A 144 10.05 8.41 0.86
CA CYS A 144 10.32 9.44 -0.13
C CYS A 144 9.26 9.49 -1.26
N HIS A 145 8.25 8.61 -1.25
CA HIS A 145 7.27 8.56 -2.34
C HIS A 145 6.32 9.77 -2.32
N PHE A 146 5.96 10.26 -1.15
CA PHE A 146 5.07 11.41 -1.00
C PHE A 146 5.77 12.61 -0.38
N LEU A 147 5.28 13.79 -0.74
CA LEU A 147 5.81 15.09 -0.31
C LEU A 147 4.64 15.97 0.15
N TRP A 148 4.87 16.77 1.18
CA TRP A 148 4.01 17.87 1.55
C TRP A 148 4.84 19.13 1.73
N ASP A 149 4.45 20.21 1.06
CA ASP A 149 5.17 21.49 1.06
C ASP A 149 6.69 21.31 0.83
N GLY A 150 7.05 20.48 -0.17
CA GLY A 150 8.43 20.19 -0.52
C GLY A 150 9.22 19.37 0.49
N LYS A 151 8.58 18.75 1.47
CA LYS A 151 9.21 17.93 2.50
C LYS A 151 8.72 16.49 2.47
N MET A 152 9.65 15.56 2.68
CA MET A 152 9.42 14.14 3.00
C MET A 152 9.43 13.93 4.52
N TYR A 153 9.22 12.68 4.93
CA TYR A 153 9.39 12.27 6.33
C TYR A 153 10.70 12.81 6.93
N ASN A 154 10.62 13.19 8.20
CA ASN A 154 11.70 13.71 9.00
C ASN A 154 12.30 15.04 8.47
N GLY A 155 11.54 15.78 7.65
CA GLY A 155 11.87 17.10 7.15
C GLY A 155 12.86 17.13 5.99
N TYR A 156 13.25 15.98 5.45
CA TYR A 156 14.12 15.94 4.27
C TYR A 156 13.47 16.65 3.07
N SER A 157 14.29 17.40 2.32
CA SER A 157 13.84 18.20 1.20
C SER A 157 13.52 17.35 -0.04
N LYS A 158 12.62 17.83 -0.89
CA LYS A 158 12.33 17.23 -2.20
C LYS A 158 13.55 17.20 -3.13
N GLU A 159 14.52 18.07 -2.92
CA GLU A 159 15.77 18.11 -3.69
C GLU A 159 16.65 16.88 -3.46
N GLU A 160 16.38 16.10 -2.40
CA GLU A 160 17.01 14.79 -2.16
C GLU A 160 16.51 13.70 -3.13
N VAL A 161 15.47 14.00 -3.94
CA VAL A 161 14.97 13.11 -5.00
C VAL A 161 15.28 13.72 -6.34
N THR A 162 16.14 13.07 -7.12
CA THR A 162 16.60 13.51 -8.42
C THR A 162 16.32 12.44 -9.49
N GLU A 163 16.70 12.71 -10.75
CA GLU A 163 16.65 11.70 -11.81
C GLU A 163 17.50 10.45 -11.53
N ASN A 164 18.45 10.54 -10.59
CA ASN A 164 19.31 9.43 -10.16
C ASN A 164 18.71 8.65 -8.97
N GLY A 165 17.52 9.03 -8.49
CA GLY A 165 16.82 8.42 -7.37
C GLY A 165 16.81 9.28 -6.11
N ALA A 166 16.30 8.70 -5.02
CA ALA A 166 16.21 9.35 -3.72
C ALA A 166 17.46 9.10 -2.88
N ALA A 167 18.11 10.17 -2.44
CA ALA A 167 19.26 10.11 -1.55
C ALA A 167 18.84 9.86 -0.08
N ARG A 168 17.60 10.19 0.28
CA ARG A 168 17.01 10.02 1.61
C ARG A 168 15.67 9.28 1.52
N ASN A 169 15.32 8.60 2.60
CA ASN A 169 14.03 7.90 2.75
C ASN A 169 13.75 6.84 1.66
N ALA A 170 14.80 6.36 0.97
CA ALA A 170 14.68 5.40 -0.11
C ALA A 170 14.30 3.99 0.39
N ILE A 171 13.73 3.18 -0.50
CA ILE A 171 13.30 1.81 -0.21
C ILE A 171 14.44 0.91 0.29
N LEU A 172 15.68 1.22 -0.08
CA LEU A 172 16.87 0.48 0.36
C LEU A 172 17.00 0.41 1.90
N ASN A 173 16.44 1.38 2.62
CA ASN A 173 16.44 1.38 4.09
C ASN A 173 15.73 0.15 4.67
N PHE A 174 14.79 -0.44 3.92
CA PHE A 174 14.01 -1.62 4.34
C PHE A 174 14.57 -2.96 3.84
N LYS A 175 15.79 -2.98 3.27
CA LYS A 175 16.44 -4.18 2.69
C LYS A 175 16.59 -5.36 3.64
N ASN A 176 16.57 -5.12 4.95
CA ASN A 176 16.66 -6.18 5.96
C ASN A 176 15.33 -6.91 6.17
N GLY A 177 14.30 -6.54 5.41
CA GLY A 177 12.98 -7.16 5.43
C GLY A 177 12.10 -6.71 6.59
N ILE A 178 10.82 -6.97 6.42
CA ILE A 178 9.77 -6.74 7.40
C ILE A 178 9.38 -8.09 7.98
N ILE A 179 9.55 -8.25 9.29
CA ILE A 179 9.18 -9.47 10.04
C ILE A 179 8.47 -9.01 11.29
N THR A 180 7.14 -9.08 11.32
CA THR A 180 6.35 -8.62 12.45
C THR A 180 4.96 -9.25 12.46
N ARG A 181 4.14 -8.89 13.46
CA ARG A 181 2.74 -9.29 13.50
C ARG A 181 1.92 -8.47 12.49
N GLY A 182 1.10 -9.16 11.67
CA GLY A 182 0.03 -8.57 10.89
C GLY A 182 -1.30 -8.73 11.61
N VAL A 183 -2.15 -7.71 11.50
CA VAL A 183 -3.54 -7.72 11.98
C VAL A 183 -4.46 -7.38 10.81
N LEU A 184 -5.30 -8.34 10.42
CA LEU A 184 -6.28 -8.17 9.35
C LEU A 184 -7.57 -7.54 9.88
N MET A 185 -7.87 -6.36 9.34
CA MET A 185 -9.11 -5.61 9.57
C MET A 185 -10.05 -5.85 8.37
N ASP A 186 -10.89 -6.89 8.42
CA ASP A 186 -11.78 -7.26 7.30
C ASP A 186 -13.08 -6.44 7.34
N MET A 187 -13.06 -5.28 6.71
CA MET A 187 -14.16 -4.31 6.75
C MET A 187 -15.36 -4.76 5.92
N ALA A 188 -15.16 -5.46 4.82
CA ALA A 188 -16.26 -6.03 4.05
C ALA A 188 -17.01 -7.07 4.89
N ARG A 189 -16.32 -7.99 5.53
CA ARG A 189 -16.89 -8.99 6.44
C ARG A 189 -17.51 -8.34 7.68
N HIS A 190 -16.92 -7.25 8.18
CA HIS A 190 -17.50 -6.50 9.30
C HIS A 190 -18.91 -6.06 8.97
N LYS A 191 -19.11 -5.54 7.77
CA LYS A 191 -20.41 -5.06 7.26
C LYS A 191 -21.30 -6.18 6.70
N GLY A 192 -20.86 -7.45 6.71
CA GLY A 192 -21.64 -8.61 6.26
C GLY A 192 -21.82 -8.70 4.73
N ILE A 193 -20.88 -8.14 3.97
CA ILE A 193 -20.88 -8.10 2.50
C ILE A 193 -19.54 -8.61 1.95
N ASP A 194 -19.52 -8.97 0.67
CA ASP A 194 -18.30 -9.50 0.03
C ASP A 194 -17.26 -8.40 -0.23
N TYR A 195 -17.73 -7.19 -0.57
CA TYR A 195 -16.88 -6.03 -0.86
C TYR A 195 -17.61 -4.70 -0.58
N LEU A 196 -16.83 -3.67 -0.30
CA LEU A 196 -17.30 -2.29 -0.23
C LEU A 196 -17.35 -1.69 -1.63
N GLU A 197 -18.41 -0.92 -1.92
CA GLU A 197 -18.48 -0.17 -3.19
C GLU A 197 -17.53 1.03 -3.18
N PRO A 198 -17.00 1.45 -4.34
CA PRO A 198 -16.16 2.63 -4.48
C PRO A 198 -16.78 3.87 -3.82
N GLY A 199 -15.97 4.65 -3.13
CA GLY A 199 -16.41 5.81 -2.35
C GLY A 199 -16.91 5.48 -0.95
N THR A 200 -16.95 4.20 -0.55
CA THR A 200 -17.32 3.83 0.83
C THR A 200 -16.16 4.15 1.77
N ALA A 201 -16.39 5.08 2.69
CA ALA A 201 -15.42 5.42 3.73
C ALA A 201 -15.50 4.45 4.92
N ILE A 202 -14.31 4.14 5.46
CA ILE A 202 -14.12 3.43 6.72
C ILE A 202 -13.74 4.46 7.78
N TYR A 203 -14.43 4.45 8.91
CA TYR A 203 -14.24 5.39 10.00
C TYR A 203 -13.61 4.74 11.24
N PRO A 204 -13.06 5.52 12.20
CA PRO A 204 -12.48 4.97 13.42
C PRO A 204 -13.41 4.02 14.19
N GLU A 205 -14.72 4.28 14.17
CA GLU A 205 -15.74 3.46 14.82
C GLU A 205 -15.87 2.08 14.18
N ASP A 206 -15.69 1.97 12.87
CA ASP A 206 -15.65 0.69 12.15
C ASP A 206 -14.46 -0.14 12.61
N LEU A 207 -13.29 0.51 12.80
CA LEU A 207 -12.06 -0.12 13.26
C LEU A 207 -12.21 -0.62 14.72
N ASP A 208 -12.75 0.21 15.61
CA ASP A 208 -13.02 -0.18 17.01
C ASP A 208 -14.04 -1.32 17.09
N ALA A 209 -15.10 -1.27 16.28
CA ALA A 209 -16.12 -2.31 16.21
C ALA A 209 -15.53 -3.63 15.69
N TRP A 210 -14.61 -3.56 14.71
CA TRP A 210 -13.90 -4.75 14.23
C TRP A 210 -12.97 -5.35 15.30
N GLU A 211 -12.14 -4.55 15.99
CA GLU A 211 -11.29 -5.04 17.08
C GLU A 211 -12.10 -5.81 18.13
N LYS A 212 -13.28 -5.27 18.49
CA LYS A 212 -14.21 -5.91 19.43
C LYS A 212 -14.78 -7.23 18.88
N LYS A 213 -15.25 -7.22 17.62
CA LYS A 213 -15.84 -8.39 16.96
C LYS A 213 -14.81 -9.50 16.75
N ALA A 214 -13.62 -9.15 16.29
CA ALA A 214 -12.53 -10.05 15.97
C ALA A 214 -11.73 -10.50 17.22
N LYS A 215 -11.96 -9.84 18.37
CA LYS A 215 -11.21 -10.04 19.62
C LYS A 215 -9.70 -9.92 19.44
N VAL A 216 -9.29 -8.97 18.60
CA VAL A 216 -7.90 -8.65 18.33
C VAL A 216 -7.70 -7.15 18.53
N LYS A 217 -6.51 -6.74 18.96
CA LYS A 217 -6.14 -5.33 19.05
C LYS A 217 -4.86 -5.06 18.25
N VAL A 218 -4.88 -4.01 17.46
CA VAL A 218 -3.69 -3.47 16.82
C VAL A 218 -2.77 -2.87 17.88
N GLN A 219 -1.48 -3.12 17.77
CA GLN A 219 -0.46 -2.75 18.75
C GLN A 219 0.77 -2.16 18.06
N ALA A 220 1.61 -1.51 18.86
CA ALA A 220 2.87 -0.95 18.37
C ALA A 220 3.70 -1.99 17.59
N GLY A 221 4.22 -1.57 16.44
CA GLY A 221 5.04 -2.39 15.57
C GLY A 221 4.27 -3.39 14.69
N ASP A 222 2.93 -3.36 14.67
CA ASP A 222 2.13 -4.20 13.77
C ASP A 222 2.13 -3.67 12.32
N VAL A 223 1.88 -4.58 11.39
CA VAL A 223 1.31 -4.25 10.08
C VAL A 223 -0.22 -4.30 10.24
N MET A 224 -0.88 -3.15 10.15
CA MET A 224 -2.33 -3.04 10.11
C MET A 224 -2.78 -3.22 8.66
N ILE A 225 -3.63 -4.22 8.38
CA ILE A 225 -4.02 -4.60 7.02
C ILE A 225 -5.53 -4.45 6.87
N ILE A 226 -5.97 -3.62 5.93
CA ILE A 226 -7.39 -3.31 5.66
C ILE A 226 -7.86 -4.09 4.44
N ARG A 227 -8.88 -4.93 4.60
CA ARG A 227 -9.57 -5.57 3.49
C ARG A 227 -10.91 -4.86 3.21
N THR A 228 -11.03 -4.27 2.04
CA THR A 228 -12.29 -3.71 1.52
C THR A 228 -13.05 -4.69 0.63
N GLY A 229 -12.40 -5.76 0.16
CA GLY A 229 -12.90 -6.70 -0.84
C GLY A 229 -12.75 -6.17 -2.28
N ARG A 230 -11.82 -5.26 -2.51
CA ARG A 230 -11.59 -4.64 -3.81
C ARG A 230 -11.46 -5.65 -4.95
N TRP A 231 -10.71 -6.73 -4.74
CA TRP A 231 -10.48 -7.73 -5.79
C TRP A 231 -11.71 -8.61 -6.02
N ALA A 232 -12.47 -8.94 -4.97
CA ALA A 232 -13.77 -9.59 -5.12
C ALA A 232 -14.74 -8.73 -5.96
N ARG A 233 -14.75 -7.40 -5.73
CA ARG A 233 -15.55 -6.48 -6.55
C ARG A 233 -15.08 -6.47 -8.00
N ARG A 234 -13.76 -6.37 -8.23
CA ARG A 234 -13.18 -6.38 -9.58
C ARG A 234 -13.52 -7.65 -10.34
N ASP A 235 -13.45 -8.79 -9.68
CA ASP A 235 -13.79 -10.08 -10.26
C ASP A 235 -15.31 -10.18 -10.57
N ALA A 236 -16.17 -9.61 -9.72
CA ALA A 236 -17.63 -9.64 -9.91
C ALA A 236 -18.17 -8.60 -10.89
N LYS A 237 -17.57 -7.40 -10.94
CA LYS A 237 -18.10 -6.24 -11.70
C LYS A 237 -17.20 -5.79 -12.85
N GLY A 238 -15.99 -6.33 -12.94
CA GLY A 238 -14.95 -5.88 -13.87
C GLY A 238 -14.13 -4.70 -13.36
N PRO A 239 -13.06 -4.33 -14.10
CA PRO A 239 -12.21 -3.21 -13.78
C PRO A 239 -12.95 -1.88 -13.87
N TRP A 240 -12.53 -0.88 -13.11
CA TRP A 240 -13.10 0.48 -13.10
C TRP A 240 -12.01 1.54 -12.91
N PRO A 241 -12.27 2.82 -13.25
CA PRO A 241 -11.29 3.89 -13.03
C PRO A 241 -11.13 4.17 -11.53
N VAL A 242 -10.25 3.45 -10.87
CA VAL A 242 -10.07 3.45 -9.40
C VAL A 242 -9.78 4.83 -8.83
N ALA A 243 -9.06 5.68 -9.57
CA ALA A 243 -8.80 7.06 -9.17
C ALA A 243 -10.08 7.91 -9.01
N GLN A 244 -11.20 7.50 -9.61
CA GLN A 244 -12.50 8.19 -9.51
C GLN A 244 -13.35 7.66 -8.34
N GLY A 245 -13.02 6.49 -7.80
CA GLY A 245 -13.73 5.93 -6.67
C GLY A 245 -13.04 4.69 -6.12
N LEU A 246 -12.71 4.73 -4.83
CA LEU A 246 -12.13 3.61 -4.08
C LEU A 246 -12.76 3.58 -2.68
N ALA A 247 -13.07 2.39 -2.19
CA ALA A 247 -13.38 2.22 -0.77
C ALA A 247 -12.08 2.24 0.03
N GLY A 248 -12.05 2.90 1.16
CA GLY A 248 -10.85 3.03 1.96
C GLY A 248 -11.05 3.81 3.25
N LEU A 249 -9.95 4.10 3.92
CA LEU A 249 -9.92 4.83 5.18
C LEU A 249 -10.27 6.31 4.96
N HIS A 250 -11.19 6.82 5.75
CA HIS A 250 -11.34 8.27 5.92
C HIS A 250 -10.14 8.83 6.69
N VAL A 251 -9.76 10.07 6.39
CA VAL A 251 -8.59 10.72 7.03
C VAL A 251 -8.66 10.74 8.56
N SER A 252 -9.85 10.73 9.16
CA SER A 252 -10.04 10.66 10.62
C SER A 252 -9.45 9.39 11.25
N CYS A 253 -9.27 8.31 10.47
CA CYS A 253 -8.61 7.10 10.94
C CYS A 253 -7.12 7.30 11.26
N ALA A 254 -6.50 8.37 10.75
CA ALA A 254 -5.08 8.63 10.99
C ALA A 254 -4.73 8.76 12.48
N LYS A 255 -5.56 9.44 13.27
CA LYS A 255 -5.40 9.52 14.73
C LYS A 255 -5.51 8.15 15.40
N TRP A 256 -6.38 7.28 14.88
CA TRP A 256 -6.63 5.96 15.44
C TRP A 256 -5.41 5.05 15.29
N PHE A 257 -4.82 4.96 14.11
CA PHE A 257 -3.66 4.09 13.91
C PHE A 257 -2.34 4.73 14.39
N HIS A 258 -2.23 6.07 14.39
CA HIS A 258 -1.13 6.75 15.06
C HIS A 258 -1.09 6.44 16.55
N ALA A 259 -2.22 6.51 17.24
CA ALA A 259 -2.32 6.21 18.68
C ALA A 259 -1.96 4.74 19.01
N ARG A 260 -2.00 3.83 18.03
CA ARG A 260 -1.62 2.43 18.15
C ARG A 260 -0.17 2.15 17.73
N ASP A 261 0.55 3.17 17.27
CA ASP A 261 1.95 3.05 16.84
C ASP A 261 2.15 1.93 15.81
N ILE A 262 1.31 1.85 14.78
CA ILE A 262 1.50 0.85 13.73
C ILE A 262 2.83 1.09 13.01
N ALA A 263 3.52 0.01 12.62
CA ALA A 263 4.76 0.11 11.87
C ALA A 263 4.52 0.31 10.37
N ILE A 264 3.49 -0.32 9.83
CA ILE A 264 3.15 -0.29 8.41
C ILE A 264 1.62 -0.30 8.28
N LEU A 265 1.10 0.48 7.36
CA LEU A 265 -0.29 0.43 6.92
C LEU A 265 -0.37 -0.38 5.62
N GLY A 266 -1.30 -1.33 5.53
CA GLY A 266 -1.50 -2.14 4.34
C GLY A 266 -2.97 -2.28 3.96
N GLY A 267 -3.25 -2.59 2.70
CA GLY A 267 -4.62 -2.85 2.25
C GLY A 267 -4.72 -3.32 0.81
N ASP A 268 -5.93 -3.72 0.43
CA ASP A 268 -6.24 -4.19 -0.91
C ASP A 268 -6.49 -3.06 -1.94
N GLY A 269 -6.33 -1.81 -1.51
CA GLY A 269 -6.35 -0.59 -2.31
C GLY A 269 -5.18 0.33 -1.99
N ALA A 270 -5.34 1.62 -2.35
CA ALA A 270 -4.41 2.70 -2.00
C ALA A 270 -4.87 3.40 -0.71
N GLN A 271 -5.24 2.67 0.30
CA GLN A 271 -5.64 3.03 1.65
C GLN A 271 -6.72 4.11 1.76
N ASP A 272 -6.61 5.22 1.03
CA ASP A 272 -7.57 6.34 1.07
C ASP A 272 -8.91 5.97 0.44
N VAL A 273 -9.99 6.42 1.06
CA VAL A 273 -11.27 6.51 0.34
C VAL A 273 -11.14 7.57 -0.77
N LEU A 274 -11.65 7.26 -1.96
CA LEU A 274 -11.68 8.21 -3.07
C LEU A 274 -13.12 8.43 -3.54
N PRO A 275 -13.55 9.70 -3.69
CA PRO A 275 -12.85 10.93 -3.31
C PRO A 275 -12.61 11.03 -1.79
N SER A 276 -11.53 11.68 -1.39
CA SER A 276 -11.08 11.73 0.02
C SER A 276 -11.99 12.52 0.96
N GLY A 277 -12.82 13.40 0.41
CA GLY A 277 -13.63 14.33 1.17
C GLY A 277 -12.86 15.53 1.74
N VAL A 278 -11.54 15.63 1.52
CA VAL A 278 -10.69 16.77 1.93
C VAL A 278 -10.39 17.63 0.72
N GLU A 279 -10.83 18.88 0.73
CA GLU A 279 -10.66 19.79 -0.41
C GLU A 279 -9.18 19.98 -0.79
N GLY A 280 -8.88 19.75 -2.06
CA GLY A 280 -7.52 19.91 -2.62
C GLY A 280 -6.50 18.87 -2.14
N VAL A 281 -6.91 17.82 -1.42
CA VAL A 281 -6.04 16.74 -0.94
C VAL A 281 -6.60 15.39 -1.37
N THR A 282 -5.99 14.77 -2.37
CA THR A 282 -6.53 13.54 -2.96
C THR A 282 -6.29 12.31 -2.06
N GLN A 283 -5.11 12.20 -1.47
CA GLN A 283 -4.69 11.05 -0.65
C GLN A 283 -4.17 11.49 0.73
N PRO A 284 -5.05 12.02 1.62
CA PRO A 284 -4.64 12.51 2.93
C PRO A 284 -4.10 11.42 3.85
N VAL A 285 -4.58 10.16 3.75
CA VAL A 285 -4.06 9.04 4.55
C VAL A 285 -2.63 8.71 4.15
N HIS A 286 -2.32 8.68 2.83
CA HIS A 286 -0.94 8.52 2.34
C HIS A 286 -0.01 9.61 2.87
N LEU A 287 -0.43 10.87 2.74
CA LEU A 287 0.38 12.01 3.17
C LEU A 287 0.65 11.96 4.69
N LEU A 288 -0.36 11.68 5.50
CA LEU A 288 -0.18 11.55 6.95
C LEU A 288 0.72 10.36 7.30
N SER A 289 0.50 9.20 6.65
CA SER A 289 1.30 8.00 6.92
C SER A 289 2.76 8.19 6.52
N LEU A 290 3.02 8.53 5.26
CA LEU A 290 4.38 8.58 4.73
C LEU A 290 5.14 9.82 5.22
N VAL A 291 4.51 11.01 5.18
CA VAL A 291 5.23 12.28 5.46
C VAL A 291 5.25 12.61 6.94
N ALA A 292 4.10 12.58 7.63
CA ALA A 292 4.04 12.96 9.03
C ALA A 292 4.54 11.85 9.96
N MET A 293 3.97 10.65 9.83
CA MET A 293 4.21 9.55 10.76
C MET A 293 5.46 8.73 10.42
N GLY A 294 5.94 8.79 9.18
CA GLY A 294 6.99 7.89 8.69
C GLY A 294 6.55 6.42 8.70
N THR A 295 5.29 6.16 8.40
CA THR A 295 4.69 4.83 8.32
C THR A 295 4.61 4.41 6.85
N PRO A 296 5.47 3.49 6.39
CA PRO A 296 5.41 2.96 5.01
C PRO A 296 4.08 2.26 4.73
N ILE A 297 3.74 2.13 3.44
CA ILE A 297 2.45 1.59 3.02
C ILE A 297 2.65 0.36 2.15
N PHE A 298 1.84 -0.68 2.37
CA PHE A 298 1.66 -1.82 1.45
C PHE A 298 0.36 -1.63 0.68
N ASP A 299 0.46 -1.30 -0.59
CA ASP A 299 -0.68 -1.06 -1.46
C ASP A 299 -1.04 -2.27 -2.32
N ASN A 300 -2.32 -2.35 -2.67
CA ASN A 300 -2.89 -3.31 -3.61
C ASN A 300 -2.61 -4.78 -3.24
N LEU A 301 -2.66 -5.10 -1.95
CA LEU A 301 -2.59 -6.48 -1.48
C LEU A 301 -3.79 -7.29 -2.00
N ASP A 302 -3.59 -8.56 -2.35
CA ASP A 302 -4.70 -9.50 -2.54
C ASP A 302 -5.04 -10.18 -1.22
N LEU A 303 -6.12 -9.73 -0.61
CA LEU A 303 -6.54 -10.16 0.72
C LEU A 303 -7.71 -11.15 0.70
N GLU A 304 -8.13 -11.61 -0.49
CA GLU A 304 -9.29 -12.48 -0.61
C GLU A 304 -9.06 -13.86 0.03
N LEU A 305 -7.92 -14.47 -0.26
CA LEU A 305 -7.58 -15.77 0.31
C LEU A 305 -7.31 -15.67 1.81
N ILE A 306 -6.51 -14.70 2.23
CA ILE A 306 -6.17 -14.56 3.64
C ILE A 306 -7.40 -14.20 4.50
N GLY A 307 -8.37 -13.43 3.97
CA GLY A 307 -9.64 -13.14 4.62
C GLY A 307 -10.46 -14.41 4.90
N ARG A 308 -10.51 -15.34 3.93
CA ARG A 308 -11.17 -16.65 4.09
C ARG A 308 -10.44 -17.52 5.11
N GLU A 309 -9.12 -17.59 5.04
CA GLU A 309 -8.31 -18.44 5.92
C GLU A 309 -8.28 -17.93 7.37
N ALA A 310 -8.27 -16.61 7.57
CA ALA A 310 -8.41 -15.99 8.90
C ALA A 310 -9.80 -16.27 9.49
N ASP A 311 -10.87 -16.16 8.68
CA ASP A 311 -12.23 -16.47 9.14
C ASP A 311 -12.40 -17.94 9.51
N LYS A 312 -11.88 -18.85 8.70
CA LYS A 312 -11.92 -20.29 9.00
C LYS A 312 -11.27 -20.62 10.34
N ARG A 313 -10.17 -19.93 10.68
CA ARG A 313 -9.45 -20.08 11.95
C ARG A 313 -10.03 -19.25 13.09
N LYS A 314 -10.90 -18.29 12.78
CA LYS A 314 -11.33 -17.23 13.71
C LYS A 314 -10.15 -16.51 14.36
N ARG A 315 -9.09 -16.31 13.55
CA ARG A 315 -7.82 -15.73 13.96
C ARG A 315 -7.39 -14.67 12.94
N TRP A 316 -7.30 -13.43 13.38
CA TRP A 316 -7.12 -12.24 12.54
C TRP A 316 -5.72 -11.64 12.68
N GLU A 317 -4.83 -12.38 13.33
CA GLU A 317 -3.42 -12.05 13.47
C GLU A 317 -2.54 -13.21 13.02
N PHE A 318 -1.40 -12.89 12.45
CA PHE A 318 -0.45 -13.83 11.88
C PHE A 318 0.95 -13.21 11.81
N LEU A 319 1.98 -14.04 11.56
CA LEU A 319 3.29 -13.54 11.18
C LEU A 319 3.21 -12.96 9.76
N VAL A 320 3.71 -11.72 9.59
CA VAL A 320 3.97 -11.12 8.28
C VAL A 320 5.47 -11.14 8.01
N THR A 321 5.84 -11.66 6.84
CA THR A 321 7.17 -11.52 6.27
C THR A 321 7.08 -10.85 4.90
N ALA A 322 7.91 -9.84 4.65
CA ALA A 322 8.00 -9.16 3.37
C ALA A 322 9.42 -8.67 3.12
N SER A 323 9.87 -8.73 1.88
CA SER A 323 11.18 -8.23 1.47
C SER A 323 11.04 -7.34 0.25
N THR A 324 11.63 -6.17 0.33
CA THR A 324 11.73 -5.23 -0.80
C THR A 324 12.93 -5.59 -1.67
N ALA A 325 12.90 -5.23 -2.94
CA ALA A 325 14.09 -5.21 -3.76
C ALA A 325 15.11 -4.22 -3.15
N ALA A 326 16.36 -4.64 -3.01
CA ALA A 326 17.41 -3.81 -2.44
C ALA A 326 17.91 -2.77 -3.49
N THR A 327 17.01 -1.87 -3.90
CA THR A 327 17.24 -0.88 -4.96
C THR A 327 17.69 0.45 -4.38
N PRO A 328 18.95 0.87 -4.60
CA PRO A 328 19.41 2.20 -4.21
C PRO A 328 18.55 3.29 -4.86
N GLY A 329 18.14 4.28 -4.08
CA GLY A 329 17.37 5.44 -4.56
C GLY A 329 15.94 5.15 -4.99
N GLY A 330 15.44 3.92 -4.82
CA GLY A 330 14.08 3.58 -5.19
C GLY A 330 13.04 4.23 -4.27
N THR A 331 11.90 4.67 -4.84
CA THR A 331 10.79 5.31 -4.13
C THR A 331 9.79 4.31 -3.56
N GLY A 332 9.94 3.05 -3.89
CA GLY A 332 9.14 1.93 -3.47
C GLY A 332 9.68 0.62 -4.03
N SER A 333 8.96 -0.47 -3.87
CA SER A 333 9.30 -1.78 -4.41
C SER A 333 8.07 -2.63 -4.60
N VAL A 334 8.00 -3.37 -5.72
CA VAL A 334 7.13 -4.55 -5.74
C VAL A 334 7.55 -5.51 -4.63
N LEU A 335 6.59 -6.20 -4.05
CA LEU A 335 6.86 -7.21 -3.04
C LEU A 335 5.75 -8.27 -3.01
N ASN A 336 6.05 -9.37 -2.37
CA ASN A 336 5.08 -10.42 -2.06
C ASN A 336 5.06 -10.62 -0.54
N PRO A 337 4.19 -9.92 0.21
CA PRO A 337 4.07 -10.16 1.63
C PRO A 337 3.41 -11.51 1.88
N ILE A 338 3.95 -12.26 2.84
CA ILE A 338 3.47 -13.58 3.22
C ILE A 338 2.86 -13.51 4.62
N ALA A 339 1.65 -14.02 4.75
CA ALA A 339 1.00 -14.28 6.03
C ALA A 339 1.24 -15.75 6.42
N THR A 340 1.70 -16.01 7.66
CA THR A 340 1.92 -17.37 8.17
C THR A 340 1.21 -17.55 9.51
N PHE A 341 0.35 -18.61 9.60
CA PHE A 341 -0.39 -19.00 10.80
C PHE A 341 0.31 -20.07 11.61
#